data_bfc42b128fbc332b7de929c8d24dab15
#
_entry.id   bfc42b128fbc332b7de929c8d24dab15
#
_cell.length_a   1.000
_cell.length_b   1.000
_cell.length_c   1.000
_cell.angle_alpha   90.00
_cell.angle_beta   90.00
_cell.angle_gamma   90.00
#
_symmetry.space_group_name_H-M   'P 1'
#
loop_
_entity.id
_entity.type
_entity.pdbx_description
1 polymer ?
#
loop_
_entity_poly.entity_id
_entity_poly.type
_entity_poly.pdbx_seq_one_letter_code
_entity_poly.pdbx_strand_id
1 'polypeptide(L)'
;MKKILYINTDASIGGAAIVMQYLHMKMARTIESHIVSGRYFHSKFSMLKSESFGGLLSWCSLTGQQDYYIQKSHYLQNKFLFTQADILHLHNLHGGYFNLWSLPLLSALKPTIWTLHDMQALTGHCAHSLECKRWQLDAGCGYCPSLSSYPPLRRDTTHQLWKDKQTIYKHSALYLVTPSIWLQRLVEKSILKNQPLICIPNGVDTAVYHPQDKNEARRLLNIPQDALLVGGCADGGLANPWKGGQYALETVLELKKQFPSLHFLNIGVKTIPDSLQGADWVHHIPYVHEPAHLARLYAALDLLLYPTLADNHPLVCIESLCCGTPIVGFATGGVPEIVRDGLDGLLVPTHDGTALTNATATLLQDTTLREKMGKEAEFSAAQRFNLELFAQRYEKLYEEVLEHPRSLEKSRLPLDKVPNIVKSSAFMRQEWAKYPSASRQEARILRRHALQGSLCVALATIAGWPLQCVRSLRSLYRRMRTR
;
A
#
# COMPACT_ATOMS: atom_id res chain seq x y z
N MET A 1 16.99 -7.24 23.66
CA MET A 1 16.51 -7.37 22.26
C MET A 1 15.47 -6.27 22.05
N LYS A 2 15.62 -5.44 21.01
CA LYS A 2 14.65 -4.38 20.68
C LYS A 2 13.30 -5.00 20.31
N LYS A 3 12.18 -4.35 20.66
CA LYS A 3 10.82 -4.85 20.41
C LYS A 3 10.09 -3.94 19.44
N ILE A 4 9.69 -4.46 18.30
CA ILE A 4 9.03 -3.71 17.24
C ILE A 4 7.59 -4.20 17.06
N LEU A 5 6.64 -3.26 17.04
CA LEU A 5 5.25 -3.57 16.68
C LEU A 5 4.95 -3.05 15.27
N TYR A 6 4.82 -3.97 14.31
CA TYR A 6 4.40 -3.65 12.96
C TYR A 6 2.88 -3.54 12.86
N ILE A 7 2.40 -2.54 12.13
CA ILE A 7 0.97 -2.34 11.85
C ILE A 7 0.77 -2.15 10.34
N ASN A 8 -0.08 -2.98 9.74
CA ASN A 8 -0.41 -2.92 8.31
C ASN A 8 -1.88 -3.28 8.05
N THR A 9 -2.40 -2.93 6.89
CA THR A 9 -3.75 -3.31 6.43
C THR A 9 -3.90 -4.83 6.34
N ASP A 10 -2.92 -5.51 5.76
CA ASP A 10 -2.90 -6.96 5.58
C ASP A 10 -1.59 -7.54 6.11
N ALA A 11 -1.63 -8.78 6.60
CA ALA A 11 -0.43 -9.44 7.11
C ALA A 11 0.33 -10.23 6.03
N SER A 12 -0.30 -10.55 4.90
CA SER A 12 0.23 -11.54 3.94
C SER A 12 0.02 -11.21 2.47
N ILE A 13 -0.89 -10.30 2.14
CA ILE A 13 -1.25 -10.01 0.74
C ILE A 13 -0.87 -8.57 0.37
N GLY A 14 -0.20 -8.45 -0.80
CA GLY A 14 0.22 -7.16 -1.38
C GLY A 14 1.62 -6.72 -0.97
N GLY A 15 2.23 -5.85 -1.78
CA GLY A 15 3.63 -5.45 -1.64
C GLY A 15 4.00 -4.91 -0.25
N ALA A 16 3.14 -4.10 0.37
CA ALA A 16 3.36 -3.59 1.73
C ALA A 16 3.42 -4.70 2.79
N ALA A 17 2.59 -5.75 2.65
CA ALA A 17 2.59 -6.89 3.55
C ALA A 17 3.87 -7.73 3.38
N ILE A 18 4.29 -7.98 2.13
CA ILE A 18 5.53 -8.73 1.83
C ILE A 18 6.75 -7.99 2.38
N VAL A 19 6.84 -6.69 2.18
CA VAL A 19 7.94 -5.84 2.72
C VAL A 19 7.97 -5.92 4.25
N MET A 20 6.83 -5.81 4.91
CA MET A 20 6.73 -5.94 6.37
C MET A 20 7.14 -7.34 6.85
N GLN A 21 6.71 -8.41 6.15
CA GLN A 21 7.10 -9.78 6.47
C GLN A 21 8.61 -10.01 6.30
N TYR A 22 9.22 -9.45 5.27
CA TYR A 22 10.67 -9.53 5.07
C TYR A 22 11.43 -8.92 6.25
N LEU A 23 11.02 -7.75 6.74
CA LEU A 23 11.58 -7.15 7.95
C LEU A 23 11.38 -8.06 9.17
N HIS A 24 10.16 -8.54 9.38
CA HIS A 24 9.84 -9.42 10.51
C HIS A 24 10.69 -10.69 10.54
N MET A 25 10.79 -11.37 9.40
CA MET A 25 11.55 -12.63 9.31
C MET A 25 13.06 -12.41 9.37
N LYS A 26 13.57 -11.41 8.64
CA LYS A 26 15.02 -11.20 8.53
C LYS A 26 15.64 -10.71 9.83
N MET A 27 14.90 -9.91 10.59
CA MET A 27 15.37 -9.35 11.86
C MET A 27 15.08 -10.23 13.08
N ALA A 28 14.45 -11.40 12.92
CA ALA A 28 14.04 -12.27 14.03
C ALA A 28 15.19 -12.72 14.96
N ARG A 29 16.45 -12.61 14.52
CA ARG A 29 17.62 -12.95 15.34
C ARG A 29 18.06 -11.80 16.26
N THR A 30 17.82 -10.55 15.88
CA THR A 30 18.31 -9.35 16.59
C THR A 30 17.15 -8.54 17.20
N ILE A 31 15.93 -8.70 16.71
CA ILE A 31 14.74 -7.94 17.07
C ILE A 31 13.58 -8.88 17.39
N GLU A 32 12.95 -8.69 18.54
CA GLU A 32 11.64 -9.27 18.84
C GLU A 32 10.56 -8.44 18.15
N SER A 33 9.79 -9.00 17.24
CA SER A 33 8.77 -8.24 16.53
C SER A 33 7.45 -8.96 16.44
N HIS A 34 6.37 -8.17 16.45
CA HIS A 34 5.00 -8.63 16.34
C HIS A 34 4.29 -7.90 15.23
N ILE A 35 3.38 -8.58 14.54
CA ILE A 35 2.56 -8.02 13.48
C ILE A 35 1.12 -7.92 13.94
N VAL A 36 0.53 -6.74 13.76
CA VAL A 36 -0.89 -6.45 13.94
C VAL A 36 -1.46 -5.99 12.60
N SER A 37 -2.48 -6.67 12.09
CA SER A 37 -3.09 -6.33 10.81
C SER A 37 -4.58 -6.04 10.91
N GLY A 38 -5.07 -5.26 9.95
CA GLY A 38 -6.48 -4.92 9.83
C GLY A 38 -7.31 -6.03 9.19
N ARG A 39 -6.71 -6.82 8.31
CA ARG A 39 -7.32 -7.95 7.62
C ARG A 39 -6.57 -9.22 7.97
N TYR A 40 -7.31 -10.31 8.09
CA TYR A 40 -6.81 -11.57 8.61
C TYR A 40 -6.53 -12.58 7.52
N PHE A 41 -5.40 -13.31 7.63
CA PHE A 41 -5.25 -14.55 6.88
C PHE A 41 -4.45 -15.68 7.53
N HIS A 42 -3.87 -15.59 8.74
CA HIS A 42 -3.31 -16.79 9.43
C HIS A 42 -3.20 -16.66 10.95
N SER A 43 -3.28 -17.81 11.65
CA SER A 43 -3.35 -17.98 13.11
C SER A 43 -2.13 -17.52 13.92
N LYS A 44 -1.08 -17.01 13.26
CA LYS A 44 0.17 -16.59 13.94
C LYS A 44 0.24 -15.09 14.23
N PHE A 45 -0.69 -14.27 13.72
CA PHE A 45 -0.63 -12.81 13.86
C PHE A 45 -1.77 -12.29 14.75
N SER A 46 -1.44 -11.31 15.59
CA SER A 46 -2.45 -10.62 16.39
C SER A 46 -3.30 -9.70 15.52
N MET A 47 -4.62 -9.75 15.69
CA MET A 47 -5.57 -8.92 14.95
C MET A 47 -5.96 -7.67 15.72
N LEU A 48 -5.93 -6.51 15.03
CA LEU A 48 -6.99 -5.53 15.22
C LEU A 48 -8.20 -6.08 14.46
N LYS A 49 -9.02 -6.96 15.08
CA LYS A 49 -10.26 -7.43 14.45
C LYS A 49 -10.95 -6.20 13.89
N SER A 50 -11.04 -6.09 12.57
CA SER A 50 -12.00 -5.16 12.00
C SER A 50 -13.31 -5.52 12.69
N GLU A 51 -13.97 -4.53 13.28
CA GLU A 51 -15.38 -4.73 13.57
C GLU A 51 -15.98 -4.89 12.20
N SER A 52 -16.14 -6.13 11.76
CA SER A 52 -16.68 -6.49 10.47
C SER A 52 -18.19 -6.20 10.48
N PHE A 53 -18.48 -4.93 10.66
CA PHE A 53 -19.76 -4.37 10.31
C PHE A 53 -19.64 -3.92 8.86
N GLY A 54 -19.97 -4.81 7.91
CA GLY A 54 -20.11 -4.43 6.50
C GLY A 54 -20.93 -3.16 6.33
N GLY A 55 -21.89 -2.90 7.25
CA GLY A 55 -22.62 -1.66 7.38
C GLY A 55 -21.76 -0.44 7.74
N LEU A 56 -20.72 -0.57 8.56
CA LEU A 56 -19.89 0.56 8.99
C LEU A 56 -18.97 1.04 7.86
N LEU A 57 -18.36 0.12 7.11
CA LEU A 57 -17.56 0.45 5.94
C LEU A 57 -18.42 1.07 4.82
N SER A 58 -19.64 0.55 4.62
CA SER A 58 -20.62 1.14 3.71
C SER A 58 -21.02 2.55 4.14
N TRP A 59 -21.18 2.80 5.44
CA TRP A 59 -21.49 4.12 5.98
C TRP A 59 -20.31 5.09 5.81
N CYS A 60 -19.08 4.68 6.11
CA CYS A 60 -17.87 5.48 5.85
C CYS A 60 -17.78 5.89 4.37
N SER A 61 -18.06 4.95 3.47
CA SER A 61 -18.07 5.20 2.03
C SER A 61 -19.18 6.17 1.62
N LEU A 62 -20.40 5.99 2.16
CA LEU A 62 -21.56 6.85 1.86
C LEU A 62 -21.38 8.28 2.37
N THR A 63 -20.81 8.45 3.55
CA THR A 63 -20.58 9.75 4.18
C THR A 63 -19.30 10.42 3.71
N GLY A 64 -18.41 9.68 3.05
CA GLY A 64 -17.07 10.12 2.67
C GLY A 64 -16.10 10.31 3.86
N GLN A 65 -16.45 9.79 5.03
CA GLN A 65 -15.62 9.88 6.25
C GLN A 65 -14.77 8.62 6.41
N GLN A 66 -13.74 8.49 5.60
CA GLN A 66 -12.84 7.33 5.64
C GLN A 66 -12.39 7.00 7.06
N ASP A 67 -12.67 5.76 7.50
CA ASP A 67 -12.17 5.14 8.71
C ASP A 67 -12.44 5.89 10.04
N TYR A 68 -13.17 7.01 10.05
CA TYR A 68 -13.42 7.82 11.26
C TYR A 68 -14.30 7.12 12.30
N TYR A 69 -15.08 6.14 11.87
CA TYR A 69 -15.91 5.31 12.77
C TYR A 69 -15.14 4.16 13.42
N ILE A 70 -13.91 3.92 12.98
CA ILE A 70 -13.09 2.84 13.52
C ILE A 70 -12.49 3.30 14.84
N GLN A 71 -12.81 2.57 15.93
CA GLN A 71 -12.39 2.96 17.26
C GLN A 71 -11.21 2.12 17.79
N LYS A 72 -10.98 0.93 17.23
CA LYS A 72 -9.98 -0.01 17.79
C LYS A 72 -8.56 0.48 17.80
N SER A 73 -8.16 1.27 16.80
CA SER A 73 -6.83 1.88 16.77
C SER A 73 -6.59 2.84 17.95
N HIS A 74 -7.64 3.47 18.48
CA HIS A 74 -7.55 4.31 19.68
C HIS A 74 -7.25 3.52 20.96
N TYR A 75 -7.63 2.23 21.00
CA TYR A 75 -7.37 1.36 22.14
C TYR A 75 -6.08 0.55 22.01
N LEU A 76 -5.33 0.75 20.92
CA LEU A 76 -4.10 0.00 20.67
C LEU A 76 -3.10 0.17 21.80
N GLN A 77 -2.98 1.37 22.38
CA GLN A 77 -2.12 1.70 23.51
C GLN A 77 -2.36 0.82 24.76
N ASN A 78 -3.60 0.31 24.92
CA ASN A 78 -3.96 -0.53 26.08
C ASN A 78 -3.67 -2.02 25.79
N LYS A 79 -3.16 -2.37 24.59
CA LYS A 79 -2.83 -3.74 24.24
C LYS A 79 -1.43 -4.10 24.73
N PHE A 80 -1.29 -5.32 25.21
CA PHE A 80 -0.02 -5.84 25.72
C PHE A 80 1.12 -5.66 24.72
N LEU A 81 0.91 -6.01 23.44
CA LEU A 81 1.93 -5.87 22.40
C LEU A 81 2.40 -4.43 22.21
N PHE A 82 1.50 -3.45 22.30
CA PHE A 82 1.88 -2.04 22.22
C PHE A 82 2.68 -1.60 23.44
N THR A 83 2.26 -2.01 24.65
CA THR A 83 2.96 -1.60 25.89
C THR A 83 4.37 -2.17 25.94
N GLN A 84 4.60 -3.37 25.41
CA GLN A 84 5.90 -4.03 25.36
C GLN A 84 6.81 -3.54 24.23
N ALA A 85 6.26 -2.97 23.16
CA ALA A 85 7.05 -2.48 22.04
C ALA A 85 7.90 -1.27 22.41
N ASP A 86 9.12 -1.19 21.87
CA ASP A 86 10.00 -0.02 21.94
C ASP A 86 9.70 0.95 20.80
N ILE A 87 9.36 0.43 19.62
CA ILE A 87 9.04 1.18 18.41
C ILE A 87 7.71 0.70 17.83
N LEU A 88 6.92 1.65 17.35
CA LEU A 88 5.76 1.42 16.51
C LEU A 88 6.15 1.64 15.04
N HIS A 89 6.07 0.59 14.21
CA HIS A 89 6.36 0.69 12.79
C HIS A 89 5.08 0.50 11.96
N LEU A 90 4.65 1.59 11.34
CA LEU A 90 3.42 1.67 10.56
C LEU A 90 3.73 1.45 9.07
N HIS A 91 2.84 0.73 8.39
CA HIS A 91 2.83 0.59 6.94
C HIS A 91 1.56 1.21 6.37
N ASN A 92 0.76 0.50 5.55
CA ASN A 92 -0.49 1.06 5.06
C ASN A 92 -1.53 1.20 6.18
N LEU A 93 -2.06 2.40 6.37
CA LEU A 93 -3.05 2.71 7.40
C LEU A 93 -4.47 2.89 6.85
N HIS A 94 -4.67 2.76 5.54
CA HIS A 94 -5.97 2.79 4.88
C HIS A 94 -6.55 1.37 4.71
N GLY A 95 -7.81 1.28 4.30
CA GLY A 95 -8.46 -0.01 4.02
C GLY A 95 -9.42 -0.49 5.09
N GLY A 96 -9.93 0.40 5.92
CA GLY A 96 -11.08 0.13 6.78
C GLY A 96 -10.75 -0.47 8.13
N TYR A 97 -9.58 -0.19 8.70
CA TYR A 97 -9.19 -0.78 9.99
C TYR A 97 -8.53 0.20 10.97
N PHE A 98 -7.98 1.32 10.50
CA PHE A 98 -7.20 2.25 11.30
C PHE A 98 -7.75 3.68 11.19
N ASN A 99 -7.99 4.33 12.33
CA ASN A 99 -8.40 5.72 12.38
C ASN A 99 -7.17 6.61 12.58
N LEU A 100 -6.86 7.44 11.59
CA LEU A 100 -5.68 8.31 11.61
C LEU A 100 -5.68 9.29 12.81
N TRP A 101 -6.83 9.64 13.37
CA TRP A 101 -6.91 10.48 14.57
C TRP A 101 -6.28 9.85 15.82
N SER A 102 -5.92 8.56 15.77
CA SER A 102 -5.13 7.92 16.83
C SER A 102 -3.62 8.21 16.74
N LEU A 103 -3.10 8.63 15.58
CA LEU A 103 -1.66 8.85 15.36
C LEU A 103 -1.02 9.84 16.35
N PRO A 104 -1.61 11.01 16.65
CA PRO A 104 -1.01 11.96 17.58
C PRO A 104 -0.74 11.33 18.95
N LEU A 105 -1.69 10.54 19.45
CA LEU A 105 -1.52 9.87 20.73
C LEU A 105 -0.50 8.74 20.66
N LEU A 106 -0.61 7.85 19.66
CA LEU A 106 0.29 6.71 19.53
C LEU A 106 1.74 7.16 19.37
N SER A 107 1.98 8.17 18.53
CA SER A 107 3.31 8.73 18.31
C SER A 107 3.85 9.59 19.47
N ALA A 108 2.98 10.07 20.36
CA ALA A 108 3.41 10.72 21.62
C ALA A 108 3.82 9.68 22.69
N LEU A 109 3.34 8.45 22.59
CA LEU A 109 3.61 7.39 23.56
C LEU A 109 4.80 6.51 23.18
N LYS A 110 5.06 6.34 21.88
CA LYS A 110 6.13 5.49 21.34
C LYS A 110 6.81 6.15 20.15
N PRO A 111 8.14 6.02 20.00
CA PRO A 111 8.83 6.31 18.74
C PRO A 111 8.12 5.64 17.59
N THR A 112 7.74 6.41 16.57
CA THR A 112 6.85 5.91 15.50
C THR A 112 7.48 6.13 14.14
N ILE A 113 7.73 5.04 13.41
CA ILE A 113 8.18 5.02 12.02
C ILE A 113 6.99 4.73 11.15
N TRP A 114 6.87 5.39 10.01
CA TRP A 114 5.84 5.13 9.02
C TRP A 114 6.43 4.96 7.63
N THR A 115 6.46 3.72 7.13
CA THR A 115 6.84 3.41 5.75
C THR A 115 5.66 3.64 4.82
N LEU A 116 5.82 4.58 3.90
CA LEU A 116 4.81 4.97 2.91
C LEU A 116 4.96 4.11 1.66
N HIS A 117 4.00 3.22 1.40
CA HIS A 117 4.01 2.35 0.22
C HIS A 117 3.27 2.97 -0.98
N ASP A 118 2.45 3.98 -0.73
CA ASP A 118 1.65 4.69 -1.74
C ASP A 118 1.43 6.16 -1.35
N MET A 119 0.62 6.88 -2.12
CA MET A 119 0.37 8.31 -1.92
C MET A 119 -0.82 8.61 -1.00
N GLN A 120 -1.51 7.62 -0.44
CA GLN A 120 -2.74 7.84 0.33
C GLN A 120 -2.52 8.77 1.54
N ALA A 121 -1.34 8.70 2.16
CA ALA A 121 -0.96 9.61 3.24
C ALA A 121 -0.88 11.08 2.80
N LEU A 122 -0.55 11.36 1.54
CA LEU A 122 -0.32 12.70 0.99
C LEU A 122 -1.61 13.35 0.49
N THR A 123 -2.57 12.53 0.04
CA THR A 123 -3.79 12.94 -0.67
C THR A 123 -5.01 12.97 0.24
N GLY A 124 -6.13 13.45 -0.27
CA GLY A 124 -7.41 13.35 0.44
C GLY A 124 -7.88 11.91 0.63
N HIS A 125 -7.77 11.06 -0.43
CA HIS A 125 -8.17 9.66 -0.34
C HIS A 125 -7.34 8.69 -1.19
N CYS A 126 -6.94 9.09 -2.40
CA CYS A 126 -6.40 8.16 -3.40
C CYS A 126 -4.99 7.66 -3.03
N ALA A 127 -4.76 6.36 -3.21
CA ALA A 127 -3.46 5.72 -3.03
C ALA A 127 -2.47 6.08 -4.16
N HIS A 128 -2.99 6.55 -5.30
CA HIS A 128 -2.20 7.12 -6.39
C HIS A 128 -2.97 8.25 -7.06
N SER A 129 -2.34 9.41 -7.18
CA SER A 129 -3.02 10.60 -7.71
C SER A 129 -2.94 10.74 -9.23
N LEU A 130 -2.16 9.86 -9.91
CA LEU A 130 -1.84 9.99 -11.31
C LEU A 130 -1.38 11.42 -11.63
N GLU A 131 -2.03 12.10 -12.57
CA GLU A 131 -1.68 13.47 -12.95
C GLU A 131 -2.27 14.56 -12.05
N CYS A 132 -3.13 14.19 -11.09
CA CYS A 132 -3.74 15.16 -10.18
C CYS A 132 -2.70 15.70 -9.18
N LYS A 133 -2.47 17.03 -9.23
CA LYS A 133 -1.53 17.74 -8.34
C LYS A 133 -2.21 18.61 -7.29
N ARG A 134 -3.53 18.51 -7.12
CA ARG A 134 -4.29 19.37 -6.16
C ARG A 134 -3.80 19.24 -4.73
N TRP A 135 -3.42 18.04 -4.30
CA TRP A 135 -2.92 17.76 -2.96
C TRP A 135 -1.60 18.50 -2.61
N GLN A 136 -0.88 19.02 -3.63
CA GLN A 136 0.35 19.82 -3.44
C GLN A 136 0.05 21.31 -3.24
N LEU A 137 -1.16 21.76 -3.56
CA LEU A 137 -1.55 23.16 -3.45
C LEU A 137 -1.93 23.51 -2.00
N ASP A 138 -1.82 24.77 -1.61
CA ASP A 138 -2.23 25.24 -0.28
C ASP A 138 -3.72 25.02 -0.01
N ALA A 139 -4.55 25.08 -1.05
CA ALA A 139 -5.97 24.75 -0.98
C ALA A 139 -6.22 23.27 -0.73
N GLY A 140 -5.25 22.41 -1.06
CA GLY A 140 -5.33 20.97 -0.90
C GLY A 140 -6.25 20.27 -1.88
N CYS A 141 -6.62 19.03 -1.55
CA CYS A 141 -7.63 18.29 -2.29
C CYS A 141 -9.00 18.96 -2.24
N GLY A 142 -9.89 18.57 -3.14
CA GLY A 142 -11.26 19.07 -3.33
C GLY A 142 -11.63 19.04 -4.81
N TYR A 143 -12.92 18.99 -5.14
CA TYR A 143 -13.40 18.80 -6.51
C TYR A 143 -12.66 17.66 -7.21
N CYS A 144 -12.66 16.48 -6.55
CA CYS A 144 -11.83 15.36 -6.95
C CYS A 144 -12.19 14.84 -8.35
N PRO A 145 -11.24 14.73 -9.30
CA PRO A 145 -11.53 14.25 -10.65
C PRO A 145 -11.76 12.72 -10.69
N SER A 146 -11.39 12.00 -9.63
CA SER A 146 -11.47 10.53 -9.61
C SER A 146 -11.79 9.98 -8.22
N LEU A 147 -13.06 10.11 -7.80
CA LEU A 147 -13.55 9.56 -6.54
C LEU A 147 -13.56 8.01 -6.52
N SER A 148 -13.56 7.39 -7.69
CA SER A 148 -13.48 5.92 -7.86
C SER A 148 -12.09 5.35 -7.65
N SER A 149 -11.03 6.18 -7.63
CA SER A 149 -9.67 5.73 -7.31
C SER A 149 -9.60 5.12 -5.92
N TYR A 150 -8.81 4.07 -5.77
CA TYR A 150 -8.64 3.35 -4.50
C TYR A 150 -7.93 4.21 -3.44
N PRO A 151 -8.41 4.20 -2.18
CA PRO A 151 -9.70 3.70 -1.68
C PRO A 151 -10.85 4.62 -2.14
N PRO A 152 -11.93 4.08 -2.77
CA PRO A 152 -12.96 4.89 -3.41
C PRO A 152 -13.84 5.63 -2.39
N LEU A 153 -14.35 6.81 -2.81
CA LEU A 153 -15.35 7.60 -2.10
C LEU A 153 -16.62 7.73 -2.94
N ARG A 154 -17.78 7.69 -2.29
CA ARG A 154 -19.07 7.96 -2.94
C ARG A 154 -19.47 9.44 -2.90
N ARG A 155 -18.87 10.20 -1.99
CA ARG A 155 -19.09 11.64 -1.83
C ARG A 155 -17.75 12.34 -1.78
N ASP A 156 -17.63 13.47 -2.45
CA ASP A 156 -16.40 14.27 -2.39
C ASP A 156 -16.28 15.00 -1.05
N THR A 157 -15.47 14.43 -0.19
CA THR A 157 -15.03 14.99 1.08
C THR A 157 -13.50 15.14 1.10
N THR A 158 -12.86 15.05 -0.06
CA THR A 158 -11.42 14.98 -0.19
C THR A 158 -10.71 16.21 0.38
N HIS A 159 -11.33 17.39 0.30
CA HIS A 159 -10.81 18.59 0.95
C HIS A 159 -10.79 18.44 2.47
N GLN A 160 -11.90 17.98 3.07
CA GLN A 160 -11.99 17.79 4.52
C GLN A 160 -10.99 16.73 4.99
N LEU A 161 -10.94 15.57 4.30
CA LEU A 161 -10.00 14.49 4.64
C LEU A 161 -8.54 14.96 4.58
N TRP A 162 -8.19 15.77 3.58
CA TRP A 162 -6.86 16.33 3.45
C TRP A 162 -6.55 17.33 4.57
N LYS A 163 -7.47 18.22 4.92
CA LYS A 163 -7.35 19.15 6.05
C LYS A 163 -7.21 18.42 7.39
N ASP A 164 -7.97 17.37 7.57
CA ASP A 164 -7.88 16.52 8.77
C ASP A 164 -6.50 15.87 8.88
N LYS A 165 -6.00 15.27 7.78
CA LYS A 165 -4.64 14.73 7.72
C LYS A 165 -3.58 15.79 8.05
N GLN A 166 -3.69 16.99 7.49
CA GLN A 166 -2.79 18.09 7.81
C GLN A 166 -2.78 18.40 9.33
N THR A 167 -3.95 18.41 9.95
CA THR A 167 -4.09 18.61 11.40
C THR A 167 -3.49 17.45 12.19
N ILE A 168 -3.79 16.21 11.82
CA ILE A 168 -3.28 15.00 12.46
C ILE A 168 -1.76 14.98 12.42
N TYR A 169 -1.17 15.19 11.25
CA TYR A 169 0.29 15.08 11.05
C TYR A 169 1.05 16.22 11.76
N LYS A 170 0.47 17.41 11.82
CA LYS A 170 1.04 18.52 12.61
C LYS A 170 1.19 18.18 14.09
N HIS A 171 0.32 17.30 14.62
CA HIS A 171 0.31 16.88 16.02
C HIS A 171 0.88 15.48 16.25
N SER A 172 1.53 14.90 15.24
CA SER A 172 2.14 13.56 15.30
C SER A 172 3.67 13.64 15.18
N ALA A 173 4.39 12.86 15.99
CA ALA A 173 5.85 12.72 15.93
C ALA A 173 6.21 11.48 15.11
N LEU A 174 6.44 11.65 13.82
CA LEU A 174 6.65 10.55 12.87
C LEU A 174 8.07 10.61 12.28
N TYR A 175 8.65 9.43 12.03
CA TYR A 175 9.79 9.24 11.14
C TYR A 175 9.26 8.57 9.88
N LEU A 176 9.43 9.21 8.73
CA LEU A 176 8.91 8.71 7.47
C LEU A 176 9.97 7.94 6.70
N VAL A 177 9.55 6.84 6.10
CA VAL A 177 10.36 6.08 5.15
C VAL A 177 9.61 5.99 3.83
N THR A 178 10.31 6.24 2.72
CA THR A 178 9.81 5.97 1.37
C THR A 178 10.70 4.94 0.69
N PRO A 179 10.16 4.00 -0.09
CA PRO A 179 10.96 3.02 -0.81
C PRO A 179 11.55 3.55 -2.11
N SER A 180 11.22 4.78 -2.53
CA SER A 180 11.74 5.43 -3.71
C SER A 180 12.03 6.92 -3.48
N ILE A 181 12.98 7.46 -4.22
CA ILE A 181 13.26 8.90 -4.30
C ILE A 181 12.08 9.62 -4.97
N TRP A 182 11.39 8.97 -5.90
CA TRP A 182 10.17 9.51 -6.50
C TRP A 182 9.12 9.85 -5.41
N LEU A 183 8.78 8.90 -4.53
CA LEU A 183 7.83 9.17 -3.45
C LEU A 183 8.38 10.15 -2.42
N GLN A 184 9.69 10.10 -2.13
CA GLN A 184 10.36 11.04 -1.25
C GLN A 184 10.13 12.49 -1.73
N ARG A 185 10.38 12.77 -3.01
CA ARG A 185 10.14 14.09 -3.62
C ARG A 185 8.67 14.52 -3.55
N LEU A 186 7.73 13.58 -3.56
CA LEU A 186 6.32 13.88 -3.39
C LEU A 186 5.99 14.21 -1.93
N VAL A 187 6.56 13.51 -0.96
CA VAL A 187 6.42 13.81 0.48
C VAL A 187 6.93 15.22 0.78
N GLU A 188 8.07 15.63 0.23
CA GLU A 188 8.66 16.96 0.40
C GLU A 188 7.75 18.10 -0.07
N LYS A 189 6.81 17.81 -1.01
CA LYS A 189 5.81 18.76 -1.54
C LYS A 189 4.44 18.62 -0.89
N SER A 190 4.31 17.80 0.16
CA SER A 190 3.03 17.43 0.76
C SER A 190 2.82 18.02 2.16
N ILE A 191 1.68 17.70 2.75
CA ILE A 191 1.35 18.00 4.16
C ILE A 191 2.26 17.28 5.17
N LEU A 192 3.10 16.35 4.73
CA LEU A 192 4.09 15.62 5.56
C LEU A 192 5.51 16.21 5.47
N LYS A 193 5.74 17.26 4.70
CA LYS A 193 7.07 17.84 4.39
C LYS A 193 7.93 18.22 5.61
N ASN A 194 7.32 18.43 6.77
CA ASN A 194 8.02 18.82 8.00
C ASN A 194 8.40 17.61 8.90
N GLN A 195 8.11 16.39 8.49
CA GLN A 195 8.53 15.19 9.21
C GLN A 195 9.91 14.74 8.72
N PRO A 196 10.80 14.21 9.59
CA PRO A 196 12.01 13.52 9.15
C PRO A 196 11.70 12.43 8.15
N LEU A 197 12.48 12.39 7.08
CA LEU A 197 12.22 11.55 5.92
C LEU A 197 13.51 10.90 5.42
N ILE A 198 13.49 9.60 5.19
CA ILE A 198 14.59 8.83 4.61
C ILE A 198 14.06 7.93 3.49
N CYS A 199 14.89 7.69 2.47
CA CYS A 199 14.60 6.69 1.44
C CYS A 199 15.32 5.39 1.77
N ILE A 200 14.54 4.29 1.89
CA ILE A 200 15.05 2.93 2.03
C ILE A 200 14.39 2.06 0.96
N PRO A 201 15.09 1.78 -0.16
CA PRO A 201 14.59 0.93 -1.24
C PRO A 201 14.17 -0.45 -0.73
N ASN A 202 13.08 -0.99 -1.27
CA ASN A 202 12.66 -2.35 -0.97
C ASN A 202 13.74 -3.36 -1.37
N GLY A 203 13.82 -4.47 -0.64
CA GLY A 203 14.70 -5.59 -0.93
C GLY A 203 13.93 -6.89 -1.13
N VAL A 204 14.55 -7.85 -1.80
CA VAL A 204 14.07 -9.21 -2.00
C VAL A 204 15.10 -10.23 -1.56
N ASP A 205 14.66 -11.45 -1.27
CA ASP A 205 15.55 -12.54 -0.92
C ASP A 205 16.26 -13.09 -2.18
N THR A 206 17.52 -12.71 -2.37
CA THR A 206 18.32 -13.13 -3.51
C THR A 206 18.73 -14.61 -3.46
N ALA A 207 18.53 -15.30 -2.35
CA ALA A 207 18.66 -16.76 -2.29
C ALA A 207 17.44 -17.46 -2.92
N VAL A 208 16.31 -16.78 -3.02
CA VAL A 208 15.09 -17.26 -3.69
C VAL A 208 15.01 -16.74 -5.13
N TYR A 209 15.17 -15.42 -5.29
CA TYR A 209 15.13 -14.77 -6.60
C TYR A 209 16.54 -14.66 -7.17
N HIS A 210 16.91 -15.62 -7.98
CA HIS A 210 18.18 -15.71 -8.70
C HIS A 210 17.98 -16.43 -10.04
N PRO A 211 18.91 -16.35 -10.98
CA PRO A 211 18.83 -17.09 -12.23
C PRO A 211 18.73 -18.60 -11.98
N GLN A 212 17.85 -19.24 -12.71
CA GLN A 212 17.65 -20.70 -12.69
C GLN A 212 17.78 -21.26 -14.11
N ASP A 213 17.86 -22.59 -14.23
CA ASP A 213 17.86 -23.23 -15.56
C ASP A 213 16.55 -22.93 -16.29
N LYS A 214 16.66 -22.09 -17.32
CA LYS A 214 15.54 -21.63 -18.15
C LYS A 214 14.85 -22.79 -18.87
N ASN A 215 15.61 -23.76 -19.33
CA ASN A 215 15.07 -24.90 -20.05
C ASN A 215 14.28 -25.81 -19.11
N GLU A 216 14.77 -26.00 -17.89
CA GLU A 216 14.04 -26.73 -16.86
C GLU A 216 12.75 -26.01 -16.44
N ALA A 217 12.83 -24.70 -16.21
CA ALA A 217 11.68 -23.90 -15.87
C ALA A 217 10.58 -23.97 -16.95
N ARG A 218 10.95 -23.88 -18.24
CA ARG A 218 10.01 -24.01 -19.37
C ARG A 218 9.41 -25.41 -19.49
N ARG A 219 10.22 -26.46 -19.28
CA ARG A 219 9.73 -27.83 -19.31
C ARG A 219 8.68 -28.08 -18.23
N LEU A 220 8.88 -27.57 -17.02
CA LEU A 220 7.92 -27.69 -15.93
C LEU A 220 6.62 -26.93 -16.18
N LEU A 221 6.65 -25.91 -17.02
CA LEU A 221 5.50 -25.10 -17.43
C LEU A 221 4.85 -25.59 -18.74
N ASN A 222 5.37 -26.67 -19.35
CA ASN A 222 4.97 -27.16 -20.67
C ASN A 222 5.06 -26.08 -21.77
N ILE A 223 6.09 -25.23 -21.72
CA ILE A 223 6.35 -24.18 -22.72
C ILE A 223 7.41 -24.70 -23.69
N PRO A 224 7.24 -24.53 -25.01
CA PRO A 224 8.25 -24.91 -26.00
C PRO A 224 9.60 -24.26 -25.72
N GLN A 225 10.69 -24.99 -25.87
CA GLN A 225 12.03 -24.53 -25.55
C GLN A 225 12.50 -23.38 -26.45
N ASP A 226 12.05 -23.36 -27.70
CA ASP A 226 12.33 -22.37 -28.74
C ASP A 226 11.34 -21.19 -28.75
N ALA A 227 10.35 -21.18 -27.84
CA ALA A 227 9.40 -20.08 -27.72
C ALA A 227 10.08 -18.79 -27.30
N LEU A 228 9.63 -17.66 -27.87
CA LEU A 228 9.89 -16.32 -27.35
C LEU A 228 8.87 -16.06 -26.23
N LEU A 229 9.29 -16.13 -24.96
CA LEU A 229 8.38 -16.06 -23.81
C LEU A 229 8.39 -14.68 -23.16
N VAL A 230 7.32 -13.91 -23.34
CA VAL A 230 7.07 -12.63 -22.66
C VAL A 230 6.21 -12.88 -21.43
N GLY A 231 6.57 -12.31 -20.28
CA GLY A 231 5.75 -12.37 -19.06
C GLY A 231 5.06 -11.06 -18.73
N GLY A 232 3.88 -11.15 -18.11
CA GLY A 232 3.22 -10.05 -17.42
C GLY A 232 2.84 -10.52 -16.00
N CYS A 233 3.16 -9.73 -14.97
CA CYS A 233 2.90 -10.10 -13.57
C CYS A 233 2.21 -8.97 -12.82
N ALA A 234 0.95 -9.21 -12.41
CA ALA A 234 0.17 -8.28 -11.61
C ALA A 234 -0.95 -9.00 -10.86
N ASP A 235 -1.33 -8.54 -9.67
CA ASP A 235 -2.59 -8.98 -9.05
C ASP A 235 -3.77 -8.55 -9.92
N GLY A 236 -4.55 -9.53 -10.40
CA GLY A 236 -5.59 -9.36 -11.40
C GLY A 236 -5.11 -9.52 -12.85
N GLY A 237 -3.82 -9.73 -13.09
CA GLY A 237 -3.24 -9.92 -14.44
C GLY A 237 -3.57 -8.75 -15.37
N LEU A 238 -3.89 -9.04 -16.64
CA LEU A 238 -4.27 -8.04 -17.64
C LEU A 238 -5.55 -7.26 -17.33
N ALA A 239 -6.40 -7.76 -16.42
CA ALA A 239 -7.60 -7.03 -16.00
C ALA A 239 -7.33 -5.86 -15.03
N ASN A 240 -6.10 -5.70 -14.55
CA ASN A 240 -5.75 -4.62 -13.65
C ASN A 240 -5.41 -3.33 -14.42
N PRO A 241 -6.29 -2.30 -14.41
CA PRO A 241 -6.08 -1.08 -15.20
C PRO A 241 -4.87 -0.27 -14.70
N TRP A 242 -4.58 -0.31 -13.40
CA TRP A 242 -3.46 0.43 -12.81
C TRP A 242 -2.10 -0.13 -13.22
N LYS A 243 -2.05 -1.41 -13.56
CA LYS A 243 -0.86 -2.10 -14.03
C LYS A 243 -0.72 -2.10 -15.54
N GLY A 244 -1.54 -1.29 -16.23
CA GLY A 244 -1.47 -1.12 -17.67
C GLY A 244 -1.84 -2.37 -18.47
N GLY A 245 -2.76 -3.19 -17.93
CA GLY A 245 -3.15 -4.46 -18.57
C GLY A 245 -3.62 -4.32 -20.02
N GLN A 246 -4.29 -3.19 -20.34
CA GLN A 246 -4.69 -2.89 -21.71
C GLN A 246 -3.48 -2.72 -22.64
N TYR A 247 -2.45 -1.97 -22.22
CA TYR A 247 -1.21 -1.80 -23.00
C TYR A 247 -0.47 -3.13 -23.19
N ALA A 248 -0.40 -3.96 -22.13
CA ALA A 248 0.21 -5.28 -22.24
C ALA A 248 -0.56 -6.15 -23.24
N LEU A 249 -1.89 -6.16 -23.18
CA LEU A 249 -2.75 -6.92 -24.09
C LEU A 249 -2.55 -6.51 -25.55
N GLU A 250 -2.63 -5.20 -25.83
CA GLU A 250 -2.43 -4.66 -27.17
C GLU A 250 -1.03 -5.00 -27.72
N THR A 251 0.01 -4.83 -26.87
CA THR A 251 1.39 -5.16 -27.22
C THR A 251 1.56 -6.64 -27.57
N VAL A 252 1.07 -7.58 -26.75
CA VAL A 252 1.28 -9.01 -27.04
C VAL A 252 0.48 -9.49 -28.23
N LEU A 253 -0.72 -8.95 -28.48
CA LEU A 253 -1.51 -9.24 -29.67
C LEU A 253 -0.84 -8.76 -30.96
N GLU A 254 -0.23 -7.57 -30.95
CA GLU A 254 0.51 -7.05 -32.10
C GLU A 254 1.80 -7.83 -32.33
N LEU A 255 2.54 -8.14 -31.27
CA LEU A 255 3.78 -8.91 -31.37
C LEU A 255 3.53 -10.36 -31.82
N LYS A 256 2.40 -10.97 -31.47
CA LYS A 256 2.06 -12.32 -31.94
C LYS A 256 1.95 -12.42 -33.45
N LYS A 257 1.53 -11.34 -34.14
CA LYS A 257 1.47 -11.28 -35.60
C LYS A 257 2.88 -11.26 -36.24
N GLN A 258 3.85 -10.65 -35.53
CA GLN A 258 5.23 -10.49 -36.00
C GLN A 258 6.11 -11.69 -35.65
N PHE A 259 5.84 -12.32 -34.50
CA PHE A 259 6.59 -13.44 -33.94
C PHE A 259 5.69 -14.66 -33.72
N PRO A 260 5.56 -15.58 -34.72
CA PRO A 260 4.73 -16.75 -34.57
C PRO A 260 5.08 -17.66 -33.39
N SER A 261 6.38 -17.69 -32.96
CA SER A 261 6.87 -18.43 -31.78
C SER A 261 6.65 -17.71 -30.46
N LEU A 262 5.99 -16.53 -30.45
CA LEU A 262 5.70 -15.80 -29.21
C LEU A 262 4.71 -16.59 -28.36
N HIS A 263 5.08 -16.75 -27.08
CA HIS A 263 4.20 -17.17 -26.00
C HIS A 263 4.12 -16.09 -24.94
N PHE A 264 2.97 -15.99 -24.27
CA PHE A 264 2.75 -15.01 -23.21
C PHE A 264 2.39 -15.69 -21.90
N LEU A 265 3.14 -15.41 -20.84
CA LEU A 265 2.89 -15.89 -19.49
C LEU A 265 2.20 -14.79 -18.67
N ASN A 266 0.90 -14.95 -18.44
CA ASN A 266 0.06 -13.99 -17.69
C ASN A 266 -0.07 -14.45 -16.24
N ILE A 267 0.67 -13.81 -15.32
CA ILE A 267 0.78 -14.21 -13.92
C ILE A 267 -0.13 -13.31 -13.04
N GLY A 268 -0.84 -13.92 -12.09
CA GLY A 268 -1.76 -13.25 -11.17
C GLY A 268 -3.17 -13.07 -11.70
N VAL A 269 -3.57 -13.91 -12.64
CA VAL A 269 -4.84 -13.80 -13.36
C VAL A 269 -6.04 -14.07 -12.46
N LYS A 270 -7.05 -13.20 -12.57
CA LYS A 270 -8.39 -13.40 -11.99
C LYS A 270 -9.46 -13.59 -13.07
N THR A 271 -9.29 -12.88 -14.18
CA THR A 271 -10.18 -12.96 -15.34
C THR A 271 -9.36 -12.97 -16.62
N ILE A 272 -9.79 -13.76 -17.60
CA ILE A 272 -9.15 -13.88 -18.91
C ILE A 272 -9.90 -12.97 -19.88
N PRO A 273 -9.21 -12.04 -20.58
CA PRO A 273 -9.82 -11.25 -21.64
C PRO A 273 -10.38 -12.14 -22.76
N ASP A 274 -11.52 -11.78 -23.33
CA ASP A 274 -12.19 -12.58 -24.38
C ASP A 274 -11.28 -12.84 -25.59
N SER A 275 -10.43 -11.85 -25.94
CA SER A 275 -9.46 -11.96 -27.03
C SER A 275 -8.35 -13.00 -26.81
N LEU A 276 -8.19 -13.51 -25.58
CA LEU A 276 -7.19 -14.52 -25.22
C LEU A 276 -7.81 -15.85 -24.78
N GLN A 277 -9.13 -15.98 -24.82
CA GLN A 277 -9.79 -17.24 -24.50
C GLN A 277 -9.45 -18.31 -25.53
N GLY A 278 -8.95 -19.47 -25.07
CA GLY A 278 -8.56 -20.59 -25.94
C GLY A 278 -7.28 -20.35 -26.76
N ALA A 279 -6.54 -19.28 -26.53
CA ALA A 279 -5.27 -19.04 -27.18
C ALA A 279 -4.18 -19.97 -26.62
N ASP A 280 -3.70 -20.93 -27.42
CA ASP A 280 -2.72 -21.96 -27.05
C ASP A 280 -1.31 -21.39 -26.72
N TRP A 281 -1.03 -20.17 -27.18
CA TRP A 281 0.21 -19.45 -26.92
C TRP A 281 0.17 -18.60 -25.65
N VAL A 282 -0.96 -18.58 -24.91
CA VAL A 282 -1.10 -17.81 -23.66
C VAL A 282 -1.25 -18.76 -22.47
N HIS A 283 -0.35 -18.61 -21.51
CA HIS A 283 -0.31 -19.40 -20.29
C HIS A 283 -0.82 -18.56 -19.12
N HIS A 284 -1.96 -18.94 -18.55
CA HIS A 284 -2.60 -18.24 -17.45
C HIS A 284 -2.22 -18.85 -16.11
N ILE A 285 -1.52 -18.10 -15.28
CA ILE A 285 -1.13 -18.53 -13.93
C ILE A 285 -1.92 -17.69 -12.90
N PRO A 286 -2.66 -18.33 -11.98
CA PRO A 286 -3.30 -17.63 -10.86
C PRO A 286 -2.29 -16.89 -10.00
N TYR A 287 -2.77 -16.18 -8.97
CA TYR A 287 -1.89 -15.53 -8.01
C TYR A 287 -0.96 -16.56 -7.34
N VAL A 288 0.34 -16.30 -7.39
CA VAL A 288 1.39 -17.18 -6.84
C VAL A 288 1.77 -16.70 -5.45
N HIS A 289 1.59 -17.56 -4.45
CA HIS A 289 1.93 -17.26 -3.06
C HIS A 289 3.36 -17.71 -2.68
N GLU A 290 3.88 -18.71 -3.38
CA GLU A 290 5.19 -19.27 -3.08
C GLU A 290 6.30 -18.53 -3.84
N PRO A 291 7.26 -17.88 -3.14
CA PRO A 291 8.31 -17.10 -3.79
C PRO A 291 9.19 -17.94 -4.74
N ALA A 292 9.53 -19.19 -4.37
CA ALA A 292 10.35 -20.05 -5.21
C ALA A 292 9.63 -20.43 -6.53
N HIS A 293 8.31 -20.60 -6.49
CA HIS A 293 7.53 -20.81 -7.72
C HIS A 293 7.54 -19.55 -8.58
N LEU A 294 7.34 -18.38 -8.00
CA LEU A 294 7.36 -17.10 -8.74
C LEU A 294 8.74 -16.84 -9.36
N ALA A 295 9.83 -17.12 -8.63
CA ALA A 295 11.19 -17.00 -9.15
C ALA A 295 11.42 -17.91 -10.38
N ARG A 296 10.87 -19.13 -10.36
CA ARG A 296 10.93 -20.06 -11.49
C ARG A 296 10.16 -19.54 -12.72
N LEU A 297 9.00 -18.90 -12.48
CA LEU A 297 8.25 -18.26 -13.56
C LEU A 297 9.06 -17.13 -14.20
N TYR A 298 9.71 -16.26 -13.41
CA TYR A 298 10.57 -15.23 -13.96
C TYR A 298 11.76 -15.81 -14.72
N ALA A 299 12.44 -16.81 -14.19
CA ALA A 299 13.59 -17.45 -14.86
C ALA A 299 13.24 -18.08 -16.23
N ALA A 300 11.98 -18.48 -16.42
CA ALA A 300 11.52 -19.03 -17.71
C ALA A 300 11.39 -17.96 -18.81
N LEU A 301 11.25 -16.68 -18.45
CA LEU A 301 10.97 -15.59 -19.37
C LEU A 301 12.19 -15.19 -20.22
N ASP A 302 11.92 -14.61 -21.38
CA ASP A 302 12.89 -13.84 -22.17
C ASP A 302 12.92 -12.38 -21.72
N LEU A 303 11.77 -11.82 -21.36
CA LEU A 303 11.62 -10.49 -20.78
C LEU A 303 10.30 -10.40 -19.98
N LEU A 304 10.26 -9.47 -19.05
CA LEU A 304 9.03 -9.07 -18.36
C LEU A 304 8.48 -7.79 -19.00
N LEU A 305 7.23 -7.80 -19.41
CA LEU A 305 6.48 -6.63 -19.89
C LEU A 305 5.76 -5.99 -18.70
N TYR A 306 6.15 -4.76 -18.35
CA TYR A 306 5.67 -4.07 -17.15
C TYR A 306 5.17 -2.63 -17.45
N PRO A 307 4.04 -2.46 -18.14
CA PRO A 307 3.50 -1.17 -18.55
C PRO A 307 2.65 -0.51 -17.44
N THR A 308 3.12 -0.55 -16.19
CA THR A 308 2.36 0.03 -15.07
C THR A 308 2.13 1.53 -15.25
N LEU A 309 0.91 1.99 -14.92
CA LEU A 309 0.54 3.41 -14.91
C LEU A 309 0.75 4.07 -13.55
N ALA A 310 0.91 3.26 -12.51
CA ALA A 310 1.05 3.73 -11.15
C ALA A 310 1.79 2.70 -10.29
N ASP A 311 3.02 3.01 -9.91
CA ASP A 311 3.80 2.22 -8.96
C ASP A 311 4.83 3.06 -8.23
N ASN A 312 5.11 2.66 -6.99
CA ASN A 312 6.11 3.35 -6.18
C ASN A 312 7.49 2.66 -6.29
N HIS A 313 7.59 1.42 -5.78
CA HIS A 313 8.83 0.64 -5.82
C HIS A 313 8.47 -0.85 -5.94
N PRO A 314 8.08 -1.30 -7.16
CA PRO A 314 7.49 -2.60 -7.37
C PRO A 314 8.46 -3.76 -7.13
N LEU A 315 8.10 -4.68 -6.22
CA LEU A 315 8.85 -5.91 -5.96
C LEU A 315 8.96 -6.77 -7.23
N VAL A 316 7.91 -6.83 -8.04
CA VAL A 316 7.87 -7.55 -9.33
C VAL A 316 9.06 -7.21 -10.23
N CYS A 317 9.42 -5.91 -10.31
CA CYS A 317 10.60 -5.50 -11.10
C CYS A 317 11.91 -6.00 -10.47
N ILE A 318 12.04 -5.87 -9.16
CA ILE A 318 13.26 -6.31 -8.46
C ILE A 318 13.43 -7.83 -8.59
N GLU A 319 12.36 -8.58 -8.34
CA GLU A 319 12.30 -10.04 -8.43
C GLU A 319 12.68 -10.54 -9.84
N SER A 320 12.10 -9.92 -10.88
CA SER A 320 12.42 -10.23 -12.28
C SER A 320 13.88 -9.99 -12.61
N LEU A 321 14.41 -8.80 -12.25
CA LEU A 321 15.81 -8.46 -12.50
C LEU A 321 16.78 -9.40 -11.74
N CYS A 322 16.50 -9.73 -10.48
CA CYS A 322 17.27 -10.68 -9.71
C CYS A 322 17.31 -12.08 -10.35
N CYS A 323 16.24 -12.48 -11.05
CA CYS A 323 16.19 -13.73 -11.81
C CYS A 323 16.90 -13.65 -13.18
N GLY A 324 17.56 -12.54 -13.50
CA GLY A 324 18.23 -12.34 -14.79
C GLY A 324 17.27 -12.03 -15.95
N THR A 325 16.06 -11.61 -15.67
CA THR A 325 15.02 -11.33 -16.67
C THR A 325 14.88 -9.83 -16.87
N PRO A 326 15.28 -9.30 -18.04
CA PRO A 326 15.20 -7.87 -18.36
C PRO A 326 13.75 -7.39 -18.47
N ILE A 327 13.52 -6.10 -18.27
CA ILE A 327 12.18 -5.51 -18.22
C ILE A 327 11.99 -4.54 -19.39
N VAL A 328 10.81 -4.61 -20.03
CA VAL A 328 10.31 -3.54 -20.90
C VAL A 328 9.08 -2.92 -20.24
N GLY A 329 9.08 -1.61 -20.04
CA GLY A 329 7.97 -0.98 -19.34
C GLY A 329 7.90 0.52 -19.48
N PHE A 330 6.92 1.11 -18.80
CA PHE A 330 6.79 2.57 -18.74
C PHE A 330 7.72 3.19 -17.68
N ALA A 331 8.29 4.34 -17.99
CA ALA A 331 9.07 5.17 -17.07
C ALA A 331 8.15 5.87 -16.04
N THR A 332 7.44 5.08 -15.22
CA THR A 332 6.40 5.54 -14.28
C THR A 332 6.83 5.42 -12.83
N GLY A 333 6.57 6.46 -12.04
CA GLY A 333 6.78 6.42 -10.59
C GLY A 333 8.22 6.15 -10.20
N GLY A 334 8.45 5.13 -9.37
CA GLY A 334 9.78 4.67 -8.97
C GLY A 334 10.36 3.55 -9.85
N VAL A 335 9.71 3.16 -10.95
CA VAL A 335 10.24 2.13 -11.87
C VAL A 335 11.60 2.51 -12.42
N PRO A 336 11.89 3.78 -12.83
CA PRO A 336 13.23 4.18 -13.30
C PRO A 336 14.34 4.12 -12.24
N GLU A 337 13.98 3.97 -10.96
CA GLU A 337 14.97 3.78 -9.89
C GLU A 337 15.39 2.31 -9.75
N ILE A 338 14.59 1.40 -10.30
CA ILE A 338 14.84 -0.04 -10.29
C ILE A 338 15.46 -0.47 -11.62
N VAL A 339 14.79 -0.16 -12.72
CA VAL A 339 15.20 -0.51 -14.08
C VAL A 339 16.08 0.60 -14.64
N ARG A 340 17.31 0.28 -15.02
CA ARG A 340 18.25 1.20 -15.67
C ARG A 340 18.07 1.08 -17.20
N ASP A 341 17.46 2.08 -17.77
CA ASP A 341 17.16 2.12 -19.21
C ASP A 341 18.43 1.88 -20.05
N GLY A 342 18.32 0.98 -21.03
CA GLY A 342 19.42 0.57 -21.91
C GLY A 342 20.44 -0.39 -21.28
N LEU A 343 20.35 -0.70 -19.96
CA LEU A 343 21.31 -1.56 -19.26
C LEU A 343 20.68 -2.90 -18.82
N ASP A 344 19.61 -2.86 -18.04
CA ASP A 344 18.93 -4.05 -17.52
C ASP A 344 17.44 -4.09 -17.93
N GLY A 345 17.04 -3.21 -18.84
CA GLY A 345 15.72 -3.13 -19.45
C GLY A 345 15.59 -1.96 -20.40
N LEU A 346 14.39 -1.79 -20.97
CA LEU A 346 14.03 -0.64 -21.81
C LEU A 346 12.80 0.05 -21.20
N LEU A 347 12.94 1.36 -20.96
CA LEU A 347 11.87 2.19 -20.44
C LEU A 347 11.40 3.18 -21.51
N VAL A 348 10.09 3.24 -21.70
CA VAL A 348 9.46 4.16 -22.67
C VAL A 348 8.53 5.13 -21.94
N PRO A 349 8.15 6.26 -22.58
CA PRO A 349 7.22 7.21 -21.99
C PRO A 349 5.90 6.56 -21.58
N THR A 350 5.37 6.95 -20.42
CA THR A 350 4.08 6.47 -19.94
C THR A 350 2.97 6.78 -20.94
N HIS A 351 2.07 5.83 -21.16
CA HIS A 351 0.98 5.89 -22.15
C HIS A 351 1.40 5.77 -23.63
N ASP A 352 2.67 5.59 -23.94
CA ASP A 352 3.11 5.34 -25.33
C ASP A 352 3.13 3.82 -25.63
N GLY A 353 1.98 3.28 -26.02
CA GLY A 353 1.84 1.87 -26.39
C GLY A 353 2.64 1.47 -27.62
N THR A 354 2.83 2.40 -28.57
CA THR A 354 3.64 2.16 -29.77
C THR A 354 5.11 2.00 -29.42
N ALA A 355 5.65 2.91 -28.60
CA ALA A 355 7.03 2.80 -28.13
C ALA A 355 7.23 1.53 -27.30
N LEU A 356 6.24 1.14 -26.47
CA LEU A 356 6.26 -0.10 -25.69
C LEU A 356 6.36 -1.35 -26.59
N THR A 357 5.53 -1.41 -27.62
CA THR A 357 5.54 -2.51 -28.59
C THR A 357 6.87 -2.59 -29.33
N ASN A 358 7.39 -1.45 -29.81
CA ASN A 358 8.67 -1.39 -30.52
C ASN A 358 9.86 -1.78 -29.63
N ALA A 359 9.92 -1.30 -28.39
CA ALA A 359 10.96 -1.69 -27.44
C ALA A 359 10.92 -3.19 -27.12
N THR A 360 9.71 -3.75 -26.97
CA THR A 360 9.53 -5.18 -26.74
C THR A 360 10.00 -5.98 -27.97
N ALA A 361 9.62 -5.56 -29.18
CA ALA A 361 10.07 -6.20 -30.44
C ALA A 361 11.60 -6.18 -30.56
N THR A 362 12.26 -5.05 -30.22
CA THR A 362 13.72 -4.92 -30.22
C THR A 362 14.39 -6.00 -29.40
N LEU A 363 13.94 -6.21 -28.16
CA LEU A 363 14.51 -7.26 -27.29
C LEU A 363 14.14 -8.67 -27.75
N LEU A 364 13.01 -8.88 -28.41
CA LEU A 364 12.66 -10.19 -28.95
C LEU A 364 13.51 -10.56 -30.17
N GLN A 365 13.90 -9.59 -31.01
CA GLN A 365 14.73 -9.79 -32.21
C GLN A 365 16.21 -9.98 -31.87
N ASP A 366 16.74 -9.27 -30.88
CA ASP A 366 18.16 -9.29 -30.50
C ASP A 366 18.42 -10.14 -29.26
N THR A 367 18.72 -11.41 -29.47
CA THR A 367 19.05 -12.36 -28.41
C THR A 367 20.31 -11.95 -27.64
N THR A 368 21.33 -11.43 -28.35
CA THR A 368 22.59 -10.99 -27.73
C THR A 368 22.38 -9.84 -26.78
N LEU A 369 21.59 -8.83 -27.18
CA LEU A 369 21.23 -7.71 -26.35
C LEU A 369 20.42 -8.18 -25.13
N ARG A 370 19.44 -9.05 -25.33
CA ARG A 370 18.59 -9.59 -24.28
C ARG A 370 19.38 -10.36 -23.23
N GLU A 371 20.31 -11.22 -23.64
CA GLU A 371 21.20 -11.97 -22.73
C GLU A 371 22.16 -11.03 -21.96
N LYS A 372 22.71 -10.02 -22.64
CA LYS A 372 23.55 -9.00 -22.01
C LYS A 372 22.78 -8.26 -20.93
N MET A 373 21.56 -7.81 -21.25
CA MET A 373 20.68 -7.11 -20.28
C MET A 373 20.30 -8.03 -19.12
N GLY A 374 20.03 -9.31 -19.36
CA GLY A 374 19.73 -10.28 -18.31
C GLY A 374 20.87 -10.47 -17.32
N LYS A 375 22.12 -10.59 -17.79
CA LYS A 375 23.32 -10.66 -16.92
C LYS A 375 23.53 -9.39 -16.10
N GLU A 376 23.33 -8.24 -16.72
CA GLU A 376 23.45 -6.95 -16.04
C GLU A 376 22.32 -6.74 -15.02
N ALA A 377 21.10 -7.22 -15.32
CA ALA A 377 19.95 -7.20 -14.43
C ALA A 377 20.23 -7.97 -13.14
N GLU A 378 20.65 -9.25 -13.24
CA GLU A 378 21.01 -10.08 -12.10
C GLU A 378 22.08 -9.41 -11.23
N PHE A 379 23.23 -9.06 -11.85
CA PHE A 379 24.37 -8.48 -11.13
C PHE A 379 23.98 -7.22 -10.36
N SER A 380 23.32 -6.30 -11.01
CA SER A 380 22.96 -5.02 -10.44
C SER A 380 21.85 -5.14 -9.39
N ALA A 381 20.80 -5.88 -9.68
CA ALA A 381 19.66 -5.99 -8.76
C ALA A 381 20.05 -6.70 -7.46
N ALA A 382 20.83 -7.77 -7.54
CA ALA A 382 21.33 -8.49 -6.36
C ALA A 382 22.19 -7.61 -5.44
N GLN A 383 22.94 -6.65 -5.99
CA GLN A 383 23.72 -5.71 -5.16
C GLN A 383 22.88 -4.59 -4.56
N ARG A 384 21.91 -4.06 -5.30
CA ARG A 384 21.14 -2.87 -4.92
C ARG A 384 19.97 -3.18 -3.99
N PHE A 385 19.36 -4.36 -4.17
CA PHE A 385 18.05 -4.69 -3.61
C PHE A 385 18.02 -5.99 -2.84
N ASN A 386 19.18 -6.49 -2.35
CA ASN A 386 19.16 -7.69 -1.53
C ASN A 386 18.55 -7.43 -0.15
N LEU A 387 17.91 -8.46 0.39
CA LEU A 387 17.18 -8.41 1.65
C LEU A 387 18.07 -8.09 2.86
N GLU A 388 19.35 -8.48 2.83
CA GLU A 388 20.30 -8.21 3.90
C GLU A 388 20.56 -6.70 4.03
N LEU A 389 20.90 -6.05 2.92
CA LEU A 389 21.12 -4.61 2.88
C LEU A 389 19.87 -3.82 3.28
N PHE A 390 18.69 -4.28 2.83
CA PHE A 390 17.40 -3.71 3.21
C PHE A 390 17.19 -3.78 4.73
N ALA A 391 17.40 -4.94 5.35
CA ALA A 391 17.25 -5.13 6.78
C ALA A 391 18.25 -4.28 7.58
N GLN A 392 19.53 -4.25 7.18
CA GLN A 392 20.57 -3.43 7.82
C GLN A 392 20.23 -1.94 7.85
N ARG A 393 19.64 -1.42 6.75
CA ARG A 393 19.20 -0.01 6.70
C ARG A 393 18.09 0.29 7.70
N TYR A 394 17.13 -0.63 7.87
CA TYR A 394 16.09 -0.48 8.89
C TYR A 394 16.59 -0.70 10.30
N GLU A 395 17.52 -1.61 10.52
CA GLU A 395 18.14 -1.83 11.84
C GLU A 395 18.85 -0.57 12.32
N LYS A 396 19.62 0.07 11.43
CA LYS A 396 20.25 1.37 11.69
C LYS A 396 19.21 2.46 11.99
N LEU A 397 18.13 2.54 11.20
CA LEU A 397 17.06 3.49 11.46
C LEU A 397 16.39 3.27 12.82
N TYR A 398 16.17 2.02 13.24
CA TYR A 398 15.61 1.72 14.55
C TYR A 398 16.55 2.16 15.69
N GLU A 399 17.84 2.04 15.52
CA GLU A 399 18.85 2.54 16.47
C GLU A 399 18.77 4.05 16.58
N GLU A 400 18.86 4.76 15.47
CA GLU A 400 18.77 6.22 15.41
C GLU A 400 17.47 6.77 16.05
N VAL A 401 16.35 6.11 15.80
CA VAL A 401 15.03 6.50 16.34
C VAL A 401 14.95 6.29 17.85
N LEU A 402 15.61 5.25 18.39
CA LEU A 402 15.65 4.99 19.84
C LEU A 402 16.63 5.92 20.55
N GLU A 403 17.75 6.28 19.94
CA GLU A 403 18.74 7.21 20.49
C GLU A 403 18.20 8.65 20.49
N HIS A 404 17.43 9.02 19.48
CA HIS A 404 16.89 10.36 19.29
C HIS A 404 15.36 10.35 19.14
N PRO A 405 14.63 9.89 20.18
CA PRO A 405 13.18 9.81 20.08
C PRO A 405 12.59 11.23 19.95
N ARG A 406 11.78 11.43 18.91
CA ARG A 406 10.99 12.66 18.82
C ARG A 406 9.92 12.64 19.90
N SER A 407 10.00 13.60 20.81
CA SER A 407 8.87 13.94 21.66
C SER A 407 8.22 15.20 21.09
N LEU A 408 6.94 15.14 20.79
CA LEU A 408 6.19 16.38 20.79
C LEU A 408 6.01 16.76 22.27
N GLU A 409 6.51 17.90 22.69
CA GLU A 409 5.97 18.56 23.86
C GLU A 409 4.46 18.49 23.72
N LYS A 410 3.76 17.96 24.72
CA LYS A 410 2.35 17.56 24.72
C LYS A 410 1.44 18.57 24.01
N SER A 411 1.53 18.68 22.70
CA SER A 411 0.68 19.56 21.91
C SER A 411 -0.69 18.90 21.81
N ARG A 412 -1.61 19.41 22.61
CA ARG A 412 -3.00 18.95 22.61
C ARG A 412 -3.58 19.11 21.21
N LEU A 413 -4.12 18.04 20.67
CA LEU A 413 -5.01 18.15 19.52
C LEU A 413 -6.11 19.16 19.88
N PRO A 414 -6.26 20.27 19.13
CA PRO A 414 -7.32 21.23 19.39
C PRO A 414 -8.68 20.56 19.18
N LEU A 415 -9.49 20.51 20.24
CA LEU A 415 -10.80 19.83 20.27
C LEU A 415 -11.77 20.33 19.21
N ASP A 416 -11.72 21.59 18.87
CA ASP A 416 -12.56 22.23 17.86
C ASP A 416 -12.31 21.64 16.45
N LYS A 417 -11.09 21.16 16.19
CA LYS A 417 -10.68 20.60 14.90
C LYS A 417 -10.93 19.10 14.77
N VAL A 418 -11.18 18.39 15.88
CA VAL A 418 -11.47 16.96 15.85
C VAL A 418 -12.91 16.72 15.42
N PRO A 419 -13.20 15.86 14.42
CA PRO A 419 -14.57 15.56 14.01
C PRO A 419 -15.44 15.05 15.16
N ASN A 420 -16.70 15.46 15.18
CA ASN A 420 -17.64 15.10 16.26
C ASN A 420 -17.76 13.59 16.46
N ILE A 421 -17.69 12.81 15.38
CA ILE A 421 -17.76 11.35 15.44
C ILE A 421 -16.56 10.75 16.19
N VAL A 422 -15.36 11.33 16.03
CA VAL A 422 -14.16 10.91 16.76
C VAL A 422 -14.26 11.32 18.23
N LYS A 423 -14.74 12.55 18.51
CA LYS A 423 -14.97 13.05 19.90
C LYS A 423 -15.95 12.17 20.68
N SER A 424 -16.92 11.54 20.00
CA SER A 424 -17.90 10.68 20.64
C SER A 424 -17.36 9.32 21.03
N SER A 425 -16.16 8.94 20.60
CA SER A 425 -15.54 7.65 20.96
C SER A 425 -15.26 7.59 22.47
N ALA A 426 -15.48 6.42 23.07
CA ALA A 426 -15.21 6.19 24.51
C ALA A 426 -13.74 6.47 24.84
N PHE A 427 -12.84 6.19 23.90
CA PHE A 427 -11.42 6.45 24.00
C PHE A 427 -11.10 7.94 24.18
N MET A 428 -11.59 8.81 23.28
CA MET A 428 -11.32 10.24 23.35
C MET A 428 -11.84 10.83 24.66
N ARG A 429 -12.97 10.33 25.18
CA ARG A 429 -13.48 10.70 26.49
C ARG A 429 -12.56 10.33 27.63
N GLN A 430 -11.98 9.12 27.62
CA GLN A 430 -11.03 8.66 28.64
C GLN A 430 -9.73 9.46 28.62
N GLU A 431 -9.18 9.69 27.43
CA GLU A 431 -7.94 10.43 27.28
C GLU A 431 -8.08 11.89 27.71
N TRP A 432 -9.19 12.53 27.37
CA TRP A 432 -9.42 13.90 27.82
C TRP A 432 -9.80 14.04 29.28
N ALA A 433 -10.40 13.03 29.88
CA ALA A 433 -10.62 13.01 31.31
C ALA A 433 -9.33 12.98 32.14
N LYS A 434 -8.22 12.53 31.57
CA LYS A 434 -6.89 12.53 32.21
C LYS A 434 -6.24 13.92 32.28
N TYR A 435 -6.79 14.93 31.58
CA TYR A 435 -6.27 16.29 31.59
C TYR A 435 -7.04 17.18 32.55
N PRO A 436 -6.44 17.60 33.69
CA PRO A 436 -7.13 18.36 34.78
C PRO A 436 -7.68 19.72 34.39
N SER A 437 -7.29 20.24 33.21
CA SER A 437 -7.68 21.57 32.72
C SER A 437 -8.80 21.56 31.67
N ALA A 438 -9.48 20.41 31.47
CA ALA A 438 -10.67 20.36 30.62
C ALA A 438 -11.77 21.25 31.27
N SER A 439 -12.18 22.32 30.60
CA SER A 439 -13.23 23.19 31.10
C SER A 439 -14.55 22.44 31.24
N ARG A 440 -15.44 22.88 32.16
CA ARG A 440 -16.80 22.30 32.29
C ARG A 440 -17.58 22.38 30.95
N GLN A 441 -17.25 23.31 30.10
CA GLN A 441 -17.81 23.49 28.79
C GLN A 441 -17.37 22.35 27.81
N GLU A 442 -16.08 21.97 27.85
CA GLU A 442 -15.55 20.87 27.05
C GLU A 442 -16.15 19.51 27.47
N ALA A 443 -16.31 19.30 28.78
CA ALA A 443 -16.98 18.13 29.31
C ALA A 443 -18.45 18.02 28.87
N ARG A 444 -19.17 19.16 28.78
CA ARG A 444 -20.55 19.21 28.25
C ARG A 444 -20.59 18.90 26.75
N ILE A 445 -19.64 19.43 25.97
CA ILE A 445 -19.52 19.17 24.54
C ILE A 445 -19.28 17.67 24.30
N LEU A 446 -18.36 17.07 25.04
CA LEU A 446 -18.06 15.62 24.95
C LEU A 446 -19.25 14.74 25.30
N ARG A 447 -20.03 15.09 26.36
CA ARG A 447 -21.26 14.34 26.73
C ARG A 447 -22.33 14.45 25.64
N ARG A 448 -22.51 15.61 25.03
CA ARG A 448 -23.48 15.85 23.96
C ARG A 448 -23.14 15.04 22.69
N HIS A 449 -21.85 14.97 22.33
CA HIS A 449 -21.38 14.22 21.18
C HIS A 449 -21.33 12.70 21.43
N ALA A 450 -21.20 12.27 22.67
CA ALA A 450 -21.28 10.87 23.07
C ALA A 450 -22.62 10.22 22.71
N LEU A 451 -23.71 10.94 22.97
CA LEU A 451 -25.06 10.49 22.62
C LEU A 451 -25.23 10.41 21.08
N GLN A 452 -24.71 11.41 20.35
CA GLN A 452 -24.77 11.43 18.90
C GLN A 452 -23.94 10.30 18.24
N GLY A 453 -22.75 10.03 18.77
CA GLY A 453 -21.88 8.96 18.25
C GLY A 453 -22.43 7.56 18.53
N SER A 454 -22.97 7.33 19.72
CA SER A 454 -23.63 6.05 20.05
C SER A 454 -24.84 5.79 19.15
N LEU A 455 -25.58 6.85 18.79
CA LEU A 455 -26.71 6.75 17.85
C LEU A 455 -26.24 6.51 16.41
N CYS A 456 -25.15 7.15 15.97
CA CYS A 456 -24.57 6.91 14.64
C CYS A 456 -24.03 5.48 14.51
N VAL A 457 -23.39 4.94 15.56
CA VAL A 457 -22.93 3.54 15.60
C VAL A 457 -24.11 2.58 15.58
N ALA A 458 -25.18 2.86 16.36
CA ALA A 458 -26.42 2.07 16.35
C ALA A 458 -27.10 2.11 14.97
N LEU A 459 -27.20 3.29 14.34
CA LEU A 459 -27.77 3.43 12.99
C LEU A 459 -26.92 2.74 11.92
N ALA A 460 -25.59 2.77 12.04
CA ALA A 460 -24.69 2.06 11.16
C ALA A 460 -24.79 0.52 11.33
N THR A 461 -25.03 0.05 12.55
CA THR A 461 -25.27 -1.36 12.85
C THR A 461 -26.62 -1.84 12.25
N ILE A 462 -27.58 -0.95 12.13
CA ILE A 462 -28.93 -1.22 11.65
C ILE A 462 -29.05 -0.96 10.12
N ALA A 463 -28.04 -0.41 9.47
CA ALA A 463 -28.04 -0.14 8.02
C ALA A 463 -28.16 -1.40 7.13
N GLY A 464 -28.17 -2.60 7.71
CA GLY A 464 -28.62 -3.84 7.08
C GLY A 464 -30.14 -4.12 7.22
N TRP A 465 -30.89 -3.23 7.88
CA TRP A 465 -32.32 -3.41 8.12
C TRP A 465 -33.19 -2.57 7.17
N PRO A 466 -34.43 -3.00 6.87
CA PRO A 466 -35.32 -2.29 5.97
C PRO A 466 -35.61 -0.85 6.43
N LEU A 467 -35.82 0.05 5.48
CA LEU A 467 -36.06 1.50 5.67
C LEU A 467 -37.14 1.87 6.73
N GLN A 468 -38.05 0.96 7.05
CA GLN A 468 -39.07 1.13 8.07
C GLN A 468 -38.48 1.27 9.50
N CYS A 469 -37.38 0.57 9.80
CA CYS A 469 -36.72 0.66 11.12
C CYS A 469 -35.99 1.98 11.32
N VAL A 470 -35.48 2.58 10.26
CA VAL A 470 -34.80 3.89 10.30
C VAL A 470 -35.78 5.02 10.69
N ARG A 471 -37.04 4.92 10.25
CA ARG A 471 -38.11 5.89 10.64
C ARG A 471 -38.46 5.82 12.12
N SER A 472 -38.52 4.64 12.69
CA SER A 472 -38.76 4.42 14.13
C SER A 472 -37.65 4.98 15.00
N LEU A 473 -36.39 4.84 14.60
CA LEU A 473 -35.23 5.40 15.30
C LEU A 473 -35.15 6.93 15.21
N ARG A 474 -35.56 7.53 14.09
CA ARG A 474 -35.70 9.01 13.99
C ARG A 474 -36.73 9.53 14.97
N SER A 475 -37.84 8.81 15.17
CA SER A 475 -38.87 9.13 16.16
C SER A 475 -38.35 9.05 17.59
N LEU A 476 -37.58 7.98 17.91
CA LEU A 476 -36.95 7.79 19.22
C LEU A 476 -35.92 8.90 19.50
N TYR A 477 -35.10 9.29 18.51
CA TYR A 477 -34.15 10.38 18.61
C TYR A 477 -34.80 11.75 18.87
N ARG A 478 -35.93 12.03 18.21
CA ARG A 478 -36.70 13.26 18.48
C ARG A 478 -37.24 13.30 19.92
N ARG A 479 -37.76 12.17 20.45
CA ARG A 479 -38.25 12.06 21.82
C ARG A 479 -37.14 12.19 22.89
N MET A 480 -35.92 11.74 22.58
CA MET A 480 -34.76 11.89 23.50
C MET A 480 -34.17 13.33 23.47
N ARG A 481 -34.51 14.15 22.48
CA ARG A 481 -34.03 15.54 22.36
C ARG A 481 -34.94 16.52 23.09
N THR A 482 -36.17 16.12 23.46
CA THR A 482 -37.15 16.91 24.17
C THR A 482 -37.23 16.61 25.67
N ARG A 483 -36.39 15.75 26.18
CA ARG A 483 -36.08 15.53 27.60
C ARG A 483 -34.61 15.93 27.82
#